data_1bfbd18460b2baa789622bd2b464eee7
#
_entry.id   1bfbd18460b2baa789622bd2b464eee7
#
_cell.length_a   1.000
_cell.length_b   1.000
_cell.length_c   1.000
_cell.angle_alpha   90.00
_cell.angle_beta   90.00
_cell.angle_gamma   90.00
#
_symmetry.space_group_name_H-M   'P 1'
#
loop_
_entity.id
_entity.type
_entity.pdbx_description
1 polymer ?
#
loop_
_entity_poly.entity_id
_entity_poly.type
_entity_poly.pdbx_seq_one_letter_code
_entity_poly.pdbx_strand_id
1 'polypeptide(L)'
;MPTLYETLRADIVTAMKARDAAATMALRTADAGIKRAAMDANKEIDDALAIATLRKAVKNPTDAKADFERGGRADLVAANEAEIRTLEKYLPKGLELARVEALIAEAIQETGAQSKKDMGKVIGALKKRPEAGLIDFGAASKLVQAKLPKYSTS
;
A
#
# COMPACT_ATOMS: atom_id res chain seq x y z
N MET A 1 -16.99 11.36 -12.16
CA MET A 1 -15.54 11.17 -11.99
C MET A 1 -15.15 9.77 -12.42
N PRO A 2 -14.08 9.61 -13.21
CA PRO A 2 -13.62 8.27 -13.56
C PRO A 2 -13.11 7.53 -12.32
N THR A 3 -13.28 6.21 -12.33
CA THR A 3 -12.72 5.37 -11.30
C THR A 3 -11.20 5.28 -11.46
N LEU A 4 -10.52 4.83 -10.44
CA LEU A 4 -9.08 4.60 -10.48
C LEU A 4 -8.70 3.66 -11.62
N TYR A 5 -9.47 2.59 -11.79
CA TYR A 5 -9.25 1.62 -12.87
C TYR A 5 -9.44 2.23 -14.25
N GLU A 6 -10.47 3.06 -14.45
CA GLU A 6 -10.69 3.75 -15.71
C GLU A 6 -9.54 4.69 -16.04
N THR A 7 -9.03 5.41 -15.04
CA THR A 7 -7.86 6.29 -15.19
C THR A 7 -6.63 5.49 -15.59
N LEU A 8 -6.39 4.35 -14.95
CA LEU A 8 -5.27 3.48 -15.27
C LEU A 8 -5.34 3.01 -16.74
N ARG A 9 -6.52 2.60 -17.19
CA ARG A 9 -6.71 2.15 -18.58
C ARG A 9 -6.48 3.28 -19.58
N ALA A 10 -6.94 4.48 -19.27
CA ALA A 10 -6.69 5.65 -20.12
C ALA A 10 -5.19 5.95 -20.20
N ASP A 11 -4.48 5.81 -19.10
CA ASP A 11 -3.05 6.05 -19.03
C ASP A 11 -2.24 5.01 -19.80
N ILE A 12 -2.74 3.77 -19.91
CA ILE A 12 -2.12 2.76 -20.79
C ILE A 12 -2.11 3.27 -22.24
N VAL A 13 -3.22 3.79 -22.70
CA VAL A 13 -3.32 4.34 -24.08
C VAL A 13 -2.36 5.51 -24.25
N THR A 14 -2.31 6.41 -23.28
CA THR A 14 -1.39 7.55 -23.30
C THR A 14 0.08 7.11 -23.35
N ALA A 15 0.45 6.11 -22.54
CA ALA A 15 1.81 5.57 -22.52
C ALA A 15 2.17 4.92 -23.86
N MET A 16 1.23 4.19 -24.46
CA MET A 16 1.42 3.59 -25.78
C MET A 16 1.65 4.64 -26.85
N LYS A 17 0.86 5.72 -26.85
CA LYS A 17 1.02 6.82 -27.80
C LYS A 17 2.34 7.56 -27.61
N ALA A 18 2.80 7.68 -26.36
CA ALA A 18 4.09 8.29 -26.06
C ALA A 18 5.28 7.35 -26.31
N ARG A 19 5.02 6.10 -26.70
CA ARG A 19 6.03 5.06 -26.91
C ARG A 19 6.88 4.80 -25.65
N ASP A 20 6.25 4.96 -24.49
CA ASP A 20 6.87 4.65 -23.20
C ASP A 20 6.63 3.17 -22.89
N ALA A 21 7.56 2.34 -23.35
CA ALA A 21 7.43 0.88 -23.22
C ALA A 21 7.42 0.43 -21.75
N ALA A 22 8.25 1.03 -20.92
CA ALA A 22 8.32 0.67 -19.49
C ALA A 22 7.02 0.97 -18.76
N ALA A 23 6.47 2.17 -18.95
CA ALA A 23 5.20 2.56 -18.34
C ALA A 23 4.04 1.69 -18.88
N THR A 24 4.02 1.44 -20.18
CA THR A 24 3.01 0.59 -20.81
C THR A 24 3.01 -0.81 -20.21
N MET A 25 4.20 -1.41 -20.04
CA MET A 25 4.33 -2.74 -19.48
C MET A 25 3.87 -2.78 -18.01
N ALA A 26 4.32 -1.83 -17.21
CA ALA A 26 3.93 -1.75 -15.79
C ALA A 26 2.42 -1.62 -15.62
N LEU A 27 1.80 -0.73 -16.40
CA LEU A 27 0.36 -0.47 -16.32
C LEU A 27 -0.47 -1.66 -16.84
N ARG A 28 -0.02 -2.32 -17.89
CA ARG A 28 -0.70 -3.52 -18.40
C ARG A 28 -0.62 -4.68 -17.41
N THR A 29 0.51 -4.84 -16.76
CA THR A 29 0.66 -5.86 -15.72
C THR A 29 -0.27 -5.58 -14.55
N ALA A 30 -0.37 -4.33 -14.15
CA ALA A 30 -1.30 -3.91 -13.10
C ALA A 30 -2.77 -4.16 -13.50
N ASP A 31 -3.13 -3.82 -14.74
CA ASP A 31 -4.48 -4.05 -15.27
C ASP A 31 -4.83 -5.55 -15.21
N ALA A 32 -3.93 -6.40 -15.68
CA ALA A 32 -4.13 -7.84 -15.64
C ALA A 32 -4.30 -8.36 -14.21
N GLY A 33 -3.50 -7.83 -13.28
CA GLY A 33 -3.58 -8.18 -11.86
C GLY A 33 -4.93 -7.77 -11.23
N ILE A 34 -5.42 -6.58 -11.58
CA ILE A 34 -6.71 -6.09 -11.08
C ILE A 34 -7.85 -6.96 -11.62
N LYS A 35 -7.83 -7.29 -12.91
CA LYS A 35 -8.84 -8.17 -13.52
C LYS A 35 -8.84 -9.54 -12.85
N ARG A 36 -7.66 -10.10 -12.63
CA ARG A 36 -7.52 -11.41 -11.99
C ARG A 36 -8.04 -11.39 -10.57
N ALA A 37 -7.71 -10.35 -9.80
CA ALA A 37 -8.20 -10.19 -8.44
C ALA A 37 -9.73 -10.10 -8.40
N ALA A 38 -10.33 -9.40 -9.36
CA ALA A 38 -11.80 -9.28 -9.45
C ALA A 38 -12.44 -10.63 -9.76
N MET A 39 -11.83 -11.40 -10.67
CA MET A 39 -12.31 -12.75 -10.99
C MET A 39 -12.22 -13.67 -9.78
N ASP A 40 -11.10 -13.67 -9.10
CA ASP A 40 -10.87 -14.51 -7.92
C ASP A 40 -11.83 -14.18 -6.78
N ALA A 41 -12.15 -12.90 -6.61
CA ALA A 41 -13.09 -12.43 -5.60
C ALA A 41 -14.56 -12.51 -6.05
N ASN A 42 -14.79 -12.82 -7.32
CA ASN A 42 -16.13 -12.85 -7.95
C ASN A 42 -16.89 -11.55 -7.71
N LYS A 43 -16.24 -10.43 -7.99
CA LYS A 43 -16.85 -9.10 -7.82
C LYS A 43 -16.40 -8.14 -8.91
N GLU A 44 -17.10 -7.02 -9.02
CA GLU A 44 -16.75 -5.97 -9.96
C GLU A 44 -15.50 -5.23 -9.47
N ILE A 45 -14.79 -4.60 -10.41
CA ILE A 45 -13.61 -3.80 -10.12
C ILE A 45 -14.06 -2.46 -9.50
N ASP A 46 -13.60 -2.20 -8.29
CA ASP A 46 -13.78 -0.92 -7.60
C ASP A 46 -12.43 -0.34 -7.20
N ASP A 47 -12.44 0.87 -6.67
CA ASP A 47 -11.20 1.54 -6.26
C ASP A 47 -10.48 0.77 -5.14
N ALA A 48 -11.22 0.20 -4.20
CA ALA A 48 -10.62 -0.58 -3.11
C ALA A 48 -9.85 -1.78 -3.62
N LEU A 49 -10.43 -2.51 -4.58
CA LEU A 49 -9.78 -3.66 -5.20
C LEU A 49 -8.54 -3.23 -6.00
N ALA A 50 -8.67 -2.15 -6.77
CA ALA A 50 -7.57 -1.61 -7.56
C ALA A 50 -6.41 -1.18 -6.66
N ILE A 51 -6.69 -0.47 -5.58
CA ILE A 51 -5.69 -0.02 -4.61
C ILE A 51 -4.98 -1.20 -3.96
N ALA A 52 -5.72 -2.21 -3.51
CA ALA A 52 -5.14 -3.39 -2.88
C ALA A 52 -4.22 -4.14 -3.85
N THR A 53 -4.63 -4.28 -5.11
CA THR A 53 -3.83 -4.94 -6.14
C THR A 53 -2.58 -4.14 -6.46
N LEU A 54 -2.70 -2.82 -6.58
CA LEU A 54 -1.55 -1.95 -6.87
C LEU A 54 -0.53 -1.94 -5.73
N ARG A 55 -0.98 -1.99 -4.48
CA ARG A 55 -0.08 -2.10 -3.33
C ARG A 55 0.76 -3.37 -3.38
N LYS A 56 0.15 -4.48 -3.76
CA LYS A 56 0.87 -5.75 -3.96
C LYS A 56 1.84 -5.66 -5.13
N ALA A 57 1.41 -5.01 -6.21
CA ALA A 57 2.26 -4.84 -7.40
C ALA A 57 3.49 -3.98 -7.13
N VAL A 58 3.41 -3.02 -6.22
CA VAL A 58 4.55 -2.19 -5.81
C VAL A 58 5.51 -2.96 -4.90
N LYS A 59 4.98 -3.87 -4.10
CA LYS A 59 5.80 -4.63 -3.13
C LYS A 59 6.89 -5.45 -3.81
N ASN A 60 6.55 -6.16 -4.88
CA ASN A 60 7.51 -7.03 -5.58
C ASN A 60 8.72 -6.27 -6.11
N PRO A 61 8.57 -5.19 -6.89
CA PRO A 61 9.75 -4.43 -7.35
C PRO A 61 10.48 -3.73 -6.20
N THR A 62 9.80 -3.36 -5.12
CA THR A 62 10.44 -2.79 -3.94
C THR A 62 11.38 -3.81 -3.27
N ASP A 63 10.91 -5.05 -3.12
CA ASP A 63 11.72 -6.14 -2.54
C ASP A 63 12.88 -6.49 -3.47
N ALA A 64 12.63 -6.60 -4.77
CA ALA A 64 13.64 -6.91 -5.77
C ALA A 64 14.72 -5.82 -5.86
N LYS A 65 14.34 -4.56 -5.67
CA LYS A 65 15.27 -3.43 -5.67
C LYS A 65 16.38 -3.61 -4.65
N ALA A 66 16.03 -4.05 -3.44
CA ALA A 66 17.02 -4.30 -2.38
C ALA A 66 18.02 -5.38 -2.78
N ASP A 67 17.55 -6.44 -3.43
CA ASP A 67 18.42 -7.52 -3.91
C ASP A 67 19.34 -7.04 -5.01
N PHE A 68 18.86 -6.21 -5.94
CA PHE A 68 19.67 -5.67 -7.02
C PHE A 68 20.70 -4.65 -6.51
N GLU A 69 20.38 -3.90 -5.48
CA GLU A 69 21.33 -3.00 -4.82
C GLU A 69 22.48 -3.79 -4.22
N ARG A 70 22.19 -4.90 -3.53
CA ARG A 70 23.23 -5.78 -2.96
C ARG A 70 24.08 -6.43 -4.04
N GLY A 71 23.49 -6.73 -5.19
CA GLY A 71 24.19 -7.34 -6.32
C GLY A 71 24.93 -6.35 -7.22
N GLY A 72 24.86 -5.05 -6.93
CA GLY A 72 25.52 -4.02 -7.73
C GLY A 72 24.88 -3.78 -9.10
N ARG A 73 23.62 -4.15 -9.30
CA ARG A 73 22.91 -4.01 -10.58
C ARG A 73 22.13 -2.70 -10.63
N ALA A 74 22.85 -1.59 -10.79
CA ALA A 74 22.27 -0.24 -10.84
C ALA A 74 21.22 -0.08 -11.96
N ASP A 75 21.40 -0.76 -13.08
CA ASP A 75 20.45 -0.75 -14.20
C ASP A 75 19.08 -1.31 -13.79
N LEU A 76 19.07 -2.41 -13.05
CA LEU A 76 17.83 -3.04 -12.57
C LEU A 76 17.21 -2.25 -11.43
N VAL A 77 18.01 -1.62 -10.58
CA VAL A 77 17.54 -0.72 -9.52
C VAL A 77 16.79 0.45 -10.13
N ALA A 78 17.35 1.09 -11.16
CA ALA A 78 16.70 2.22 -11.83
C ALA A 78 15.38 1.80 -12.48
N ALA A 79 15.33 0.63 -13.11
CA ALA A 79 14.11 0.10 -13.71
C ALA A 79 13.03 -0.15 -12.66
N ASN A 80 13.39 -0.73 -11.52
CA ASN A 80 12.44 -0.96 -10.41
C ASN A 80 11.93 0.35 -9.81
N GLU A 81 12.79 1.35 -9.65
CA GLU A 81 12.39 2.66 -9.17
C GLU A 81 11.37 3.33 -10.09
N ALA A 82 11.60 3.24 -11.40
CA ALA A 82 10.67 3.79 -12.40
C ALA A 82 9.31 3.08 -12.35
N GLU A 83 9.31 1.76 -12.23
CA GLU A 83 8.08 0.96 -12.10
C GLU A 83 7.31 1.34 -10.84
N ILE A 84 7.99 1.43 -9.72
CA ILE A 84 7.40 1.83 -8.44
C ILE A 84 6.75 3.21 -8.55
N ARG A 85 7.47 4.19 -9.11
CA ARG A 85 6.94 5.55 -9.28
C ARG A 85 5.69 5.56 -10.17
N THR A 86 5.69 4.79 -11.24
CA THR A 86 4.56 4.69 -12.16
C THR A 86 3.31 4.18 -11.44
N LEU A 87 3.46 3.13 -10.63
CA LEU A 87 2.35 2.51 -9.91
C LEU A 87 1.90 3.34 -8.70
N GLU A 88 2.81 3.98 -7.99
CA GLU A 88 2.49 4.79 -6.81
C GLU A 88 1.62 6.00 -7.12
N LYS A 89 1.61 6.48 -8.35
CA LYS A 89 0.74 7.58 -8.76
C LYS A 89 -0.74 7.29 -8.53
N TYR A 90 -1.12 6.04 -8.56
CA TYR A 90 -2.52 5.60 -8.40
C TYR A 90 -2.88 5.30 -6.96
N LEU A 91 -1.89 5.19 -6.08
CA LEU A 91 -2.14 4.90 -4.68
C LEU A 91 -2.48 6.21 -3.96
N PRO A 92 -3.46 6.16 -3.04
CA PRO A 92 -3.73 7.34 -2.21
C PRO A 92 -2.48 7.66 -1.40
N LYS A 93 -2.22 8.94 -1.22
CA LYS A 93 -1.16 9.34 -0.31
C LYS A 93 -1.51 8.79 1.06
N GLY A 94 -0.56 8.12 1.69
CA GLY A 94 -0.74 7.62 3.03
C GLY A 94 -0.97 8.78 3.99
N LEU A 95 -1.56 8.49 5.15
CA LEU A 95 -1.71 9.49 6.19
C LEU A 95 -0.34 9.94 6.67
N GLU A 96 -0.23 11.22 6.99
CA GLU A 96 0.99 11.75 7.61
C GLU A 96 1.26 11.01 8.92
N LEU A 97 2.55 10.83 9.23
CA LEU A 97 2.97 10.11 10.43
C LEU A 97 2.30 10.63 11.69
N ALA A 98 2.22 11.97 11.84
CA ALA A 98 1.58 12.60 13.00
C ALA A 98 0.11 12.19 13.14
N ARG A 99 -0.61 12.06 12.01
CA ARG A 99 -2.02 11.62 12.03
C ARG A 99 -2.14 10.16 12.40
N VAL A 100 -1.27 9.31 11.86
CA VAL A 100 -1.25 7.89 12.21
C VAL A 100 -0.96 7.71 13.71
N GLU A 101 0.00 8.44 14.24
CA GLU A 101 0.31 8.41 15.68
C GLU A 101 -0.87 8.85 16.54
N ALA A 102 -1.58 9.90 16.11
CA ALA A 102 -2.78 10.37 16.81
C ALA A 102 -3.87 9.32 16.83
N LEU A 103 -4.11 8.64 15.70
CA LEU A 103 -5.10 7.56 15.62
C LEU A 103 -4.72 6.38 16.50
N ILE A 104 -3.45 6.04 16.56
CA ILE A 104 -2.94 4.98 17.45
C ILE A 104 -3.19 5.36 18.92
N ALA A 105 -2.88 6.58 19.28
CA ALA A 105 -3.09 7.07 20.67
C ALA A 105 -4.58 7.00 21.05
N GLU A 106 -5.46 7.43 20.15
CA GLU A 106 -6.91 7.33 20.36
C GLU A 106 -7.37 5.87 20.50
N ALA A 107 -6.86 4.98 19.66
CA ALA A 107 -7.19 3.57 19.71
C ALA A 107 -6.72 2.92 21.01
N ILE A 108 -5.54 3.30 21.50
CA ILE A 108 -5.03 2.83 22.78
C ILE A 108 -5.96 3.27 23.91
N GLN A 109 -6.41 4.51 23.91
CA GLN A 109 -7.35 5.02 24.92
C GLN A 109 -8.69 4.31 24.85
N GLU A 110 -9.25 4.13 23.64
CA GLU A 110 -10.55 3.48 23.45
C GLU A 110 -10.56 2.03 23.91
N THR A 111 -9.46 1.30 23.64
CA THR A 111 -9.36 -0.12 23.96
C THR A 111 -8.85 -0.38 25.37
N GLY A 112 -8.29 0.65 26.04
CA GLY A 112 -7.65 0.49 27.33
C GLY A 112 -6.37 -0.34 27.27
N ALA A 113 -5.73 -0.41 26.11
CA ALA A 113 -4.51 -1.19 25.92
C ALA A 113 -3.40 -0.70 26.84
N GLN A 114 -2.72 -1.63 27.51
CA GLN A 114 -1.67 -1.34 28.50
C GLN A 114 -0.32 -1.94 28.15
N SER A 115 -0.32 -2.97 27.30
CA SER A 115 0.92 -3.67 26.96
C SER A 115 0.83 -4.24 25.54
N LYS A 116 1.94 -4.80 25.06
CA LYS A 116 2.00 -5.43 23.74
C LYS A 116 1.00 -6.56 23.55
N LYS A 117 0.52 -7.19 24.64
CA LYS A 117 -0.54 -8.19 24.57
C LYS A 117 -1.82 -7.62 23.96
N ASP A 118 -2.05 -6.32 24.11
CA ASP A 118 -3.26 -5.66 23.66
C ASP A 118 -3.13 -5.10 22.24
N MET A 119 -2.00 -5.36 21.57
CA MET A 119 -1.75 -4.85 20.22
C MET A 119 -2.86 -5.22 19.23
N GLY A 120 -3.38 -6.44 19.32
CA GLY A 120 -4.48 -6.89 18.47
C GLY A 120 -5.74 -6.05 18.63
N LYS A 121 -6.03 -5.61 19.85
CA LYS A 121 -7.17 -4.73 20.13
C LYS A 121 -6.98 -3.37 19.50
N VAL A 122 -5.78 -2.81 19.58
CA VAL A 122 -5.44 -1.50 18.99
C VAL A 122 -5.56 -1.57 17.48
N ILE A 123 -4.97 -2.59 16.86
CA ILE A 123 -5.03 -2.78 15.40
C ILE A 123 -6.48 -2.98 14.95
N GLY A 124 -7.27 -3.75 15.69
CA GLY A 124 -8.69 -3.96 15.41
C GLY A 124 -9.48 -2.65 15.45
N ALA A 125 -9.19 -1.79 16.43
CA ALA A 125 -9.82 -0.47 16.53
C ALA A 125 -9.44 0.44 15.35
N LEU A 126 -8.16 0.38 14.92
CA LEU A 126 -7.70 1.14 13.75
C LEU A 126 -8.40 0.69 12.47
N LYS A 127 -8.63 -0.60 12.30
CA LYS A 127 -9.31 -1.14 11.12
C LYS A 127 -10.76 -0.68 10.99
N LYS A 128 -11.37 -0.28 12.08
CA LYS A 128 -12.75 0.24 12.09
C LYS A 128 -12.83 1.74 11.77
N ARG A 129 -11.70 2.43 11.72
CA ARG A 129 -11.66 3.87 11.43
C ARG A 129 -11.92 4.14 9.94
N PRO A 130 -12.53 5.29 9.60
CA PRO A 130 -12.74 5.67 8.20
C PRO A 130 -11.43 5.76 7.41
N GLU A 131 -10.33 6.13 8.07
CA GLU A 131 -9.01 6.28 7.47
C GLU A 131 -8.26 4.95 7.31
N ALA A 132 -8.86 3.82 7.69
CA ALA A 132 -8.17 2.52 7.68
C ALA A 132 -7.57 2.17 6.32
N GLY A 133 -8.24 2.53 5.23
CA GLY A 133 -7.72 2.30 3.88
C GLY A 133 -6.46 3.06 3.55
N LEU A 134 -6.14 4.12 4.30
CA LEU A 134 -4.96 4.95 4.10
C LEU A 134 -3.81 4.58 5.03
N ILE A 135 -4.04 3.64 5.96
CA ILE A 135 -3.03 3.23 6.94
C ILE A 135 -2.25 2.03 6.40
N ASP A 136 -0.92 2.14 6.44
CA ASP A 136 -0.04 0.99 6.25
C ASP A 136 0.04 0.25 7.59
N PHE A 137 -0.68 -0.86 7.70
CA PHE A 137 -0.76 -1.61 8.97
C PHE A 137 0.55 -2.28 9.35
N GLY A 138 1.44 -2.55 8.39
CA GLY A 138 2.78 -3.03 8.71
C GLY A 138 3.59 -2.00 9.49
N ALA A 139 3.60 -0.76 9.01
CA ALA A 139 4.25 0.35 9.69
C ALA A 139 3.51 0.71 10.99
N ALA A 140 2.18 0.72 10.97
CA ALA A 140 1.37 1.01 12.14
C ALA A 140 1.62 0.01 13.28
N SER A 141 1.78 -1.27 12.96
CA SER A 141 2.09 -2.30 13.96
C SER A 141 3.39 -1.99 14.70
N LYS A 142 4.41 -1.53 13.98
CA LYS A 142 5.69 -1.14 14.58
C LYS A 142 5.53 0.06 15.51
N LEU A 143 4.71 1.04 15.10
CA LEU A 143 4.43 2.22 15.93
C LEU A 143 3.65 1.85 17.19
N VAL A 144 2.68 0.95 17.07
CA VAL A 144 1.92 0.44 18.21
C VAL A 144 2.86 -0.25 19.20
N GLN A 145 3.75 -1.11 18.71
CA GLN A 145 4.73 -1.80 19.56
C GLN A 145 5.64 -0.81 20.29
N ALA A 146 6.03 0.28 19.62
CA ALA A 146 6.87 1.30 20.22
C ALA A 146 6.14 2.10 21.33
N LYS A 147 4.83 2.27 21.19
CA LYS A 147 4.01 3.03 22.14
C LYS A 147 3.51 2.20 23.33
N LEU A 148 3.40 0.89 23.17
CA LEU A 148 2.94 0.00 24.23
C LEU A 148 4.12 -0.59 24.98
N PRO A 149 4.12 -0.55 26.33
CA PRO A 149 5.20 -1.13 27.10
C PRO A 149 5.20 -2.67 26.94
N LYS A 150 6.39 -3.26 27.07
CA LYS A 150 6.56 -4.70 26.98
C LYS A 150 5.79 -5.42 28.09
N TYR A 151 5.68 -4.80 29.24
CA TYR A 151 4.94 -5.33 30.40
C TYR A 151 3.98 -4.25 30.88
N SER A 152 2.81 -4.69 31.37
CA SER A 152 1.88 -3.79 32.01
C SER A 152 2.51 -3.22 33.29
N THR A 153 2.59 -1.88 33.38
CA THR A 153 2.94 -1.21 34.62
C THR A 153 1.64 -0.83 35.30
N SER A 154 1.11 -1.70 36.04
CA SER A 154 -0.08 -1.39 36.84
C SER A 154 0.35 -0.75 38.14
#